data_70038962eab0c94f8fb01ae4a8461e56
#
_entry.id   70038962eab0c94f8fb01ae4a8461e56
#
_cell.length_a   1.000
_cell.length_b   1.000
_cell.length_c   1.000
_cell.angle_alpha   90.00
_cell.angle_beta   90.00
_cell.angle_gamma   90.00
#
_symmetry.space_group_name_H-M   'P 1'
#
loop_
_entity.id
_entity.type
_entity.pdbx_description
1 polymer ?
#
loop_
_entity_poly.entity_id
_entity_poly.type
_entity_poly.pdbx_seq_one_letter_code
_entity_poly.pdbx_strand_id
1 'polypeptide(L)' 'MYKMMKKLIEKKFYKTADEAQGKLDVFFACNRITEDEYSELTMLVETTYTAEAAA' A
#
# COMPACT_ATOMS: atom_id res chain seq x y z
N MET A 1 3.70 4.73 11.04
CA MET A 1 2.97 4.83 9.77
C MET A 1 3.01 3.55 8.94
N TYR A 2 4.16 2.90 8.88
CA TYR A 2 4.30 1.66 8.12
C TYR A 2 3.32 0.57 8.58
N LYS A 3 3.28 0.32 9.88
CA LYS A 3 2.43 -0.76 10.42
C LYS A 3 0.95 -0.48 10.16
N MET A 4 0.55 0.78 10.29
CA MET A 4 -0.83 1.17 10.04
C MET A 4 -1.19 0.95 8.58
N MET A 5 -0.33 1.38 7.67
CA MET A 5 -0.58 1.20 6.25
C MET A 5 -0.62 -0.27 5.87
N LYS A 6 0.26 -1.06 6.46
CA LYS A 6 0.27 -2.50 6.21
C LYS A 6 -1.07 -3.12 6.57
N LYS A 7 -1.60 -2.78 7.74
CA LYS A 7 -2.89 -3.30 8.18
C LYS A 7 -4.03 -2.83 7.29
N LEU A 8 -4.01 -1.58 6.89
CA LEU A 8 -5.06 -1.05 6.03
C LEU A 8 -5.07 -1.75 4.68
N ILE A 9 -3.89 -2.00 4.13
CA ILE A 9 -3.78 -2.69 2.85
C ILE A 9 -4.24 -4.13 2.99
N GLU A 10 -3.82 -4.82 4.03
CA GLU A 10 -4.20 -6.22 4.26
C GLU A 10 -5.71 -6.38 4.43
N LYS A 11 -6.34 -5.39 5.03
CA LYS A 11 -7.79 -5.40 5.23
C LYS A 11 -8.55 -4.83 4.05
N LYS A 12 -7.84 -4.45 2.99
CA LYS A 12 -8.43 -3.87 1.79
C LYS A 12 -9.28 -2.65 2.10
N PHE A 13 -8.74 -1.80 2.97
CA PHE A 13 -9.41 -0.57 3.34
C PHE A 13 -9.65 0.32 2.12
N TYR A 14 -8.69 0.37 1.21
CA TYR A 14 -8.81 1.13 -0.01
C TYR A 14 -9.52 0.28 -1.06
N LYS A 15 -10.34 0.93 -1.87
CA LYS A 15 -11.16 0.22 -2.85
C LYS A 15 -10.36 -0.38 -4.00
N THR A 16 -9.30 0.30 -4.42
CA THR A 16 -8.50 -0.16 -5.55
C THR A 16 -7.02 -0.09 -5.21
N ALA A 17 -6.22 -0.82 -5.98
CA ALA A 17 -4.77 -0.77 -5.84
C ALA A 17 -4.24 0.64 -6.13
N ASP A 18 -4.82 1.31 -7.13
CA ASP A 18 -4.42 2.67 -7.48
C ASP A 18 -4.62 3.62 -6.32
N GLU A 19 -5.72 3.48 -5.61
CA GLU A 19 -6.03 4.33 -4.46
C GLU A 19 -5.02 4.09 -3.35
N ALA A 20 -4.73 2.83 -3.05
CA ALA A 20 -3.73 2.48 -2.04
C ALA A 20 -2.35 2.99 -2.42
N GLN A 21 -1.96 2.82 -3.69
CA GLN A 21 -0.68 3.28 -4.17
C GLN A 21 -0.55 4.80 -4.09
N GLY A 22 -1.64 5.51 -4.38
CA GLY A 22 -1.66 6.96 -4.25
C GLY A 22 -1.37 7.41 -2.83
N LYS A 23 -1.93 6.70 -1.85
CA LYS A 23 -1.66 7.02 -0.45
C LYS A 23 -0.22 6.76 -0.07
N LEU A 24 0.36 5.67 -0.58
CA LEU A 24 1.77 5.38 -0.34
C LEU A 24 2.67 6.47 -0.92
N ASP A 25 2.34 6.94 -2.12
CA ASP A 25 3.10 8.00 -2.76
C ASP A 25 3.09 9.27 -1.92
N VAL A 26 1.94 9.62 -1.38
CA VAL A 26 1.80 10.81 -0.53
C VAL A 26 2.62 10.65 0.75
N PHE A 27 2.53 9.51 1.40
CA PHE A 27 3.29 9.27 2.63
C PHE A 27 4.78 9.28 2.38
N PHE A 28 5.22 8.73 1.27
CA PHE A 28 6.63 8.73 0.91
C PHE A 28 7.12 10.16 0.63
N ALA A 29 6.33 10.92 -0.10
CA ALA A 29 6.67 12.32 -0.39
C ALA A 29 6.73 13.17 0.88
N CYS A 30 5.95 12.82 1.88
CA CYS A 30 5.94 13.54 3.16
C CYS A 30 6.94 12.98 4.17
N ASN A 31 7.79 12.04 3.75
CA ASN A 31 8.78 11.39 4.62
C ASN A 31 8.15 10.64 5.80
N ARG A 32 6.93 10.16 5.60
CA ARG A 32 6.24 9.37 6.63
C ARG A 32 6.68 7.92 6.62
N ILE A 33 7.17 7.44 5.50
CA ILE A 33 7.70 6.10 5.36
C ILE A 33 9.03 6.19 4.62
N THR A 34 9.89 5.20 4.84
CA THR A 34 11.18 5.13 4.18
C THR A 34 11.05 4.49 2.81
N GLU A 35 12.12 4.58 2.02
CA GLU A 35 12.16 3.95 0.71
C GLU A 35 11.92 2.46 0.79
N ASP A 36 12.55 1.79 1.78
CA ASP A 36 12.37 0.37 1.99
C ASP A 36 10.92 0.04 2.35
N GLU A 37 10.34 0.84 3.22
CA GLU A 37 8.93 0.66 3.61
C GLU A 37 8.01 0.89 2.43
N TYR A 38 8.30 1.90 1.63
CA TYR A 38 7.51 2.18 0.45
C TYR A 38 7.52 0.99 -0.51
N SER A 39 8.70 0.43 -0.73
CA SER A 39 8.86 -0.71 -1.62
C SER A 39 8.09 -1.92 -1.11
N GLU A 40 8.20 -2.21 0.19
CA GLU A 40 7.47 -3.33 0.78
C GLU A 40 5.95 -3.15 0.68
N LEU A 41 5.47 -1.95 0.97
CA LEU A 41 4.04 -1.68 0.92
C LEU A 41 3.53 -1.74 -0.52
N THR A 42 4.32 -1.30 -1.47
CA THR A 42 3.97 -1.40 -2.89
C THR A 42 3.79 -2.85 -3.29
N MET A 43 4.71 -3.71 -2.88
CA MET A 43 4.62 -5.14 -3.17
C MET A 43 3.40 -5.75 -2.50
N LEU A 44 3.09 -5.32 -1.28
CA LEU A 44 1.92 -5.81 -0.56
C LEU A 44 0.64 -5.42 -1.29
N VAL A 45 0.57 -4.19 -1.79
CA VAL A 45 -0.58 -3.73 -2.57
C VAL A 45 -0.75 -4.60 -3.80
N GLU A 46 0.32 -4.82 -4.54
CA GLU A 46 0.26 -5.65 -5.73
C GLU A 46 -0.22 -7.06 -5.41
N THR A 47 0.34 -7.67 -4.38
CA THR A 47 -0.03 -9.02 -4.00
C THR A 47 -1.48 -9.10 -3.54
N THR A 48 -1.90 -8.15 -2.72
CA THR A 48 -3.23 -8.19 -2.13
C THR A 48 -4.32 -7.89 -3.15
N TYR A 49 -4.13 -6.84 -3.95
CA TYR A 49 -5.18 -6.40 -4.87
C TYR A 49 -5.13 -7.13 -6.20
N THR A 50 -3.95 -7.44 -6.67
CA THR A 50 -3.81 -8.18 -7.94
C THR A 50 -4.33 -9.60 -7.80
N ALA A 51 -4.05 -10.25 -6.68
CA ALA A 51 -4.54 -11.60 -6.44
C ALA A 51 -6.07 -11.62 -6.46
N GLU A 52 -6.70 -10.60 -5.91
CA GLU A 52 -8.15 -10.50 -5.92
C GLU A 52 -8.66 -10.22 -7.33
N ALA A 53 -7.97 -9.34 -8.06
CA ALA A 53 -8.38 -9.02 -9.42
C ALA A 53 -8.25 -10.22 -10.35
N ALA A 54 -7.28 -11.09 -10.09
CA ALA A 54 -7.08 -12.29 -10.90
C ALA A 54 -8.15 -13.34 -10.64
N ALA A 55 -8.77 -13.29 -9.50
CA ALA A 55 -9.82 -14.22 -9.15
C ALA A 55 -11.14 -13.81 -9.77
#